data_89aef3c7448f131f451abdb6ccc95c07
#
_entry.id   89aef3c7448f131f451abdb6ccc95c07
#
_cell.length_a   1.000
_cell.length_b   1.000
_cell.length_c   1.000
_cell.angle_alpha   90.00
_cell.angle_beta   90.00
_cell.angle_gamma   90.00
#
_symmetry.space_group_name_H-M   'P 1'
#
loop_
_entity.id
_entity.type
_entity.pdbx_description
1 polymer ?
#
loop_
_entity_poly.entity_id
_entity_poly.type
_entity_poly.pdbx_seq_one_letter_code
_entity_poly.pdbx_strand_id
1 'polypeptide(L)'
;MLARYIAQRIWQLIPVLILVSMAVFLIVRIIPGDPVLVMMGIDAEERARISEEQYETLRRQLGFDRPIVVQYLNWLQRIVQGDLGLSLRSRRPIFEVIFERYPATIYLAITALLTGILIAIPAGAIAATRQNTTADYAAMGFALWGIAMPNFWLALMLIVFFSLILGWLPAIGYASPLEDPVGFLKHACLPAIVMGTDLAAPLTRYIRAEMLEQLTQDYVRTAWAKGLPSRMVIVRHALKNSLIAAVTVIGLQTARLLGGSTIVETVFSWPGVGRLLIEGIYSRDYPIVQGSVLVIAVTYVFINLLVDIAYKWLDPRIKLE
;
A
#
# COMPACT_ATOMS: atom_id res chain seq x y z
N MET A 1 27.68 -10.78 7.69
CA MET A 1 27.00 -9.57 8.20
C MET A 1 25.57 -9.45 7.69
N LEU A 2 25.29 -9.54 6.38
CA LEU A 2 23.93 -9.42 5.81
C LEU A 2 22.94 -10.47 6.35
N ALA A 3 23.34 -11.75 6.40
CA ALA A 3 22.50 -12.82 6.92
C ALA A 3 22.08 -12.62 8.39
N ARG A 4 22.99 -12.14 9.24
CA ARG A 4 22.68 -11.83 10.65
C ARG A 4 21.69 -10.68 10.75
N TYR A 5 21.84 -9.65 9.92
CA TYR A 5 20.91 -8.53 9.85
C TYR A 5 19.51 -8.98 9.41
N ILE A 6 19.40 -9.76 8.33
CA ILE A 6 18.13 -10.30 7.85
C ILE A 6 17.46 -11.15 8.96
N ALA A 7 18.21 -12.03 9.63
CA ALA A 7 17.68 -12.83 10.73
C ALA A 7 17.17 -11.97 11.88
N GLN A 8 17.89 -10.91 12.23
CA GLN A 8 17.48 -9.98 13.29
C GLN A 8 16.21 -9.22 12.90
N ARG A 9 16.09 -8.77 11.64
CA ARG A 9 14.87 -8.10 11.14
C ARG A 9 13.68 -9.05 11.14
N ILE A 10 13.85 -10.28 10.65
CA ILE A 10 12.78 -11.30 10.67
C ILE A 10 12.32 -11.55 12.12
N TRP A 11 13.26 -11.65 13.06
CA TRP A 11 12.92 -11.81 14.48
C TRP A 11 12.09 -10.62 15.01
N GLN A 12 12.42 -9.38 14.63
CA GLN A 12 11.67 -8.18 15.01
C GLN A 12 10.26 -8.12 14.41
N LEU A 13 10.00 -8.81 13.29
CA LEU A 13 8.68 -8.87 12.69
C LEU A 13 7.71 -9.79 13.44
N ILE A 14 8.22 -10.80 14.14
CA ILE A 14 7.39 -11.78 14.86
C ILE A 14 6.44 -11.09 15.87
N PRO A 15 6.92 -10.23 16.80
CA PRO A 15 6.04 -9.51 17.71
C PRO A 15 4.99 -8.65 16.98
N VAL A 16 5.38 -7.99 15.88
CA VAL A 16 4.48 -7.16 15.08
C VAL A 16 3.37 -8.01 14.46
N LEU A 17 3.71 -9.15 13.86
CA LEU A 17 2.75 -10.07 13.26
C LEU A 17 1.81 -10.66 14.32
N ILE A 18 2.32 -10.98 15.51
CA ILE A 18 1.50 -11.44 16.63
C ILE A 18 0.51 -10.33 17.05
N LEU A 19 0.97 -9.10 17.24
CA LEU A 19 0.10 -7.99 17.63
C LEU A 19 -0.97 -7.72 16.56
N VAL A 20 -0.61 -7.72 15.29
CA VAL A 20 -1.55 -7.55 14.18
C VAL A 20 -2.56 -8.68 14.14
N SER A 21 -2.11 -9.94 14.26
CA SER A 21 -3.01 -11.10 14.27
C SER A 21 -3.97 -11.08 15.46
N MET A 22 -3.51 -10.64 16.64
CA MET A 22 -4.38 -10.43 17.80
C MET A 22 -5.42 -9.34 17.54
N ALA A 23 -5.01 -8.20 16.98
CA ALA A 23 -5.93 -7.12 16.65
C ALA A 23 -7.00 -7.59 15.64
N VAL A 24 -6.59 -8.27 14.57
CA VAL A 24 -7.48 -8.81 13.54
C VAL A 24 -8.45 -9.86 14.14
N PHE A 25 -7.94 -10.74 15.02
CA PHE A 25 -8.76 -11.72 15.72
C PHE A 25 -9.81 -11.05 16.63
N LEU A 26 -9.46 -9.96 17.30
CA LEU A 26 -10.34 -9.23 18.18
C LEU A 26 -11.41 -8.41 17.44
N ILE A 27 -11.16 -7.98 16.18
CA ILE A 27 -12.11 -7.18 15.39
C ILE A 27 -13.52 -7.80 15.42
N VAL A 28 -13.64 -9.10 15.11
CA VAL A 28 -14.95 -9.79 15.08
C VAL A 28 -15.61 -9.86 16.47
N ARG A 29 -14.82 -9.80 17.53
CA ARG A 29 -15.31 -9.90 18.91
C ARG A 29 -15.70 -8.58 19.55
N ILE A 30 -15.19 -7.47 18.97
CA ILE A 30 -15.55 -6.11 19.40
C ILE A 30 -16.86 -5.65 18.74
N ILE A 31 -17.24 -6.26 17.62
CA ILE A 31 -18.49 -5.95 16.93
C ILE A 31 -19.64 -6.28 17.89
N PRO A 32 -20.56 -5.31 18.16
CA PRO A 32 -21.70 -5.55 19.01
C PRO A 32 -22.60 -6.63 18.42
N GLY A 33 -22.87 -7.67 19.21
CA GLY A 33 -23.66 -8.83 18.81
C GLY A 33 -23.06 -10.15 19.29
N ASP A 34 -23.76 -11.22 19.02
CA ASP A 34 -23.28 -12.58 19.32
C ASP A 34 -22.23 -13.01 18.27
N PRO A 35 -20.99 -13.32 18.67
CA PRO A 35 -19.95 -13.71 17.74
C PRO A 35 -20.29 -14.92 16.86
N VAL A 36 -21.11 -15.84 17.35
CA VAL A 36 -21.57 -17.01 16.59
C VAL A 36 -22.46 -16.59 15.44
N LEU A 37 -23.44 -15.72 15.73
CA LEU A 37 -24.37 -15.20 14.71
C LEU A 37 -23.62 -14.34 13.70
N VAL A 38 -22.73 -13.49 14.20
CA VAL A 38 -21.85 -12.63 13.38
C VAL A 38 -21.00 -13.45 12.42
N MET A 39 -20.36 -14.52 12.89
CA MET A 39 -19.51 -15.40 12.07
C MET A 39 -20.30 -16.28 11.10
N MET A 40 -21.57 -16.54 11.38
CA MET A 40 -22.45 -17.31 10.49
C MET A 40 -23.23 -16.44 9.51
N GLY A 41 -23.18 -15.11 9.68
CA GLY A 41 -23.96 -14.16 8.88
C GLY A 41 -25.47 -14.28 9.15
N ILE A 42 -25.84 -14.72 10.37
CA ILE A 42 -27.21 -14.95 10.79
C ILE A 42 -27.75 -13.67 11.42
N ASP A 43 -28.86 -13.16 10.90
CA ASP A 43 -29.55 -12.00 11.44
C ASP A 43 -30.39 -12.36 12.68
N ALA A 44 -30.82 -11.35 13.45
CA ALA A 44 -31.63 -11.54 14.66
C ALA A 44 -32.95 -12.27 14.39
N GLU A 45 -33.54 -12.10 13.22
CA GLU A 45 -34.77 -12.80 12.81
C GLU A 45 -34.50 -14.28 12.54
N GLU A 46 -33.40 -14.63 11.90
CA GLU A 46 -33.00 -16.02 11.68
C GLU A 46 -32.58 -16.68 13.00
N ARG A 47 -31.96 -15.93 13.93
CA ARG A 47 -31.65 -16.42 15.28
C ARG A 47 -32.92 -16.93 16.01
N ALA A 48 -34.03 -16.21 15.87
CA ALA A 48 -35.30 -16.61 16.48
C ALA A 48 -35.86 -17.95 15.95
N ARG A 49 -35.42 -18.40 14.79
CA ARG A 49 -35.81 -19.67 14.15
C ARG A 49 -34.90 -20.84 14.50
N ILE A 50 -33.73 -20.57 15.09
CA ILE A 50 -32.75 -21.59 15.48
C ILE A 50 -33.05 -22.01 16.91
N SER A 51 -33.18 -23.35 17.15
CA SER A 51 -33.37 -23.87 18.51
C SER A 51 -32.09 -23.66 19.34
N GLU A 52 -32.24 -23.59 20.67
CA GLU A 52 -31.12 -23.42 21.58
C GLU A 52 -30.09 -24.56 21.44
N GLU A 53 -30.56 -25.77 21.18
CA GLU A 53 -29.67 -26.92 20.94
C GLU A 53 -28.85 -26.79 19.65
N GLN A 54 -29.45 -26.28 18.57
CA GLN A 54 -28.76 -25.99 17.32
C GLN A 54 -27.74 -24.87 17.52
N TYR A 55 -28.08 -23.82 18.25
CA TYR A 55 -27.18 -22.71 18.55
C TYR A 55 -25.98 -23.20 19.39
N GLU A 56 -26.18 -23.94 20.44
CA GLU A 56 -25.07 -24.49 21.25
C GLU A 56 -24.21 -25.47 20.45
N THR A 57 -24.77 -26.20 19.51
CA THR A 57 -24.01 -27.06 18.59
C THR A 57 -23.12 -26.24 17.68
N LEU A 58 -23.63 -25.16 17.06
CA LEU A 58 -22.86 -24.21 16.24
C LEU A 58 -21.75 -23.54 17.05
N ARG A 59 -22.07 -23.12 18.27
CA ARG A 59 -21.09 -22.48 19.18
C ARG A 59 -19.91 -23.40 19.49
N ARG A 60 -20.18 -24.70 19.73
CA ARG A 60 -19.13 -25.71 19.93
C ARG A 60 -18.34 -25.99 18.66
N GLN A 61 -19.01 -26.11 17.52
CA GLN A 61 -18.34 -26.35 16.23
C GLN A 61 -17.39 -25.22 15.86
N LEU A 62 -17.79 -23.97 16.13
CA LEU A 62 -16.96 -22.79 15.90
C LEU A 62 -15.92 -22.57 17.02
N GLY A 63 -15.99 -23.34 18.12
CA GLY A 63 -15.06 -23.27 19.24
C GLY A 63 -15.24 -22.04 20.13
N PHE A 64 -16.40 -21.39 20.08
CA PHE A 64 -16.72 -20.23 20.93
C PHE A 64 -17.06 -20.61 22.39
N ASP A 65 -17.18 -21.89 22.66
CA ASP A 65 -17.31 -22.47 24.02
C ASP A 65 -15.96 -22.47 24.77
N ARG A 66 -14.82 -22.31 24.06
CA ARG A 66 -13.48 -22.38 24.64
C ARG A 66 -13.00 -21.02 25.17
N PRO A 67 -12.03 -20.99 26.09
CA PRO A 67 -11.38 -19.74 26.50
C PRO A 67 -10.81 -18.98 25.29
N ILE A 68 -10.87 -17.63 25.32
CA ILE A 68 -10.48 -16.77 24.20
C ILE A 68 -9.04 -17.00 23.71
N VAL A 69 -8.13 -17.35 24.63
CA VAL A 69 -6.74 -17.67 24.30
C VAL A 69 -6.66 -18.95 23.44
N VAL A 70 -7.44 -19.97 23.78
CA VAL A 70 -7.50 -21.24 23.02
C VAL A 70 -8.11 -21.00 21.64
N GLN A 71 -9.14 -20.16 21.55
CA GLN A 71 -9.74 -19.77 20.28
C GLN A 71 -8.71 -19.05 19.38
N TYR A 72 -7.92 -18.11 19.94
CA TYR A 72 -6.87 -17.41 19.22
C TYR A 72 -5.78 -18.37 18.71
N LEU A 73 -5.30 -19.26 19.56
CA LEU A 73 -4.26 -20.22 19.16
C LEU A 73 -4.74 -21.17 18.06
N ASN A 74 -5.97 -21.67 18.15
CA ASN A 74 -6.57 -22.52 17.13
C ASN A 74 -6.76 -21.77 15.80
N TRP A 75 -7.18 -20.51 15.87
CA TRP A 75 -7.31 -19.62 14.69
C TRP A 75 -5.94 -19.35 14.06
N LEU A 76 -4.93 -19.02 14.87
CA LEU A 76 -3.58 -18.77 14.41
C LEU A 76 -2.95 -20.00 13.75
N GLN A 77 -3.17 -21.20 14.34
CA GLN A 77 -2.71 -22.46 13.76
C GLN A 77 -3.31 -22.69 12.37
N ARG A 78 -4.60 -22.45 12.17
CA ARG A 78 -5.25 -22.56 10.85
C ARG A 78 -4.64 -21.57 9.84
N ILE A 79 -4.42 -20.32 10.24
CA ILE A 79 -3.79 -19.31 9.37
C ILE A 79 -2.40 -19.74 8.93
N VAL A 80 -1.58 -20.26 9.84
CA VAL A 80 -0.23 -20.74 9.51
C VAL A 80 -0.27 -21.92 8.52
N GLN A 81 -1.35 -22.70 8.51
CA GLN A 81 -1.61 -23.78 7.54
C GLN A 81 -2.22 -23.27 6.22
N GLY A 82 -2.45 -21.96 6.09
CA GLY A 82 -3.05 -21.35 4.90
C GLY A 82 -4.59 -21.37 4.89
N ASP A 83 -5.22 -21.84 5.97
CA ASP A 83 -6.68 -21.85 6.09
C ASP A 83 -7.17 -20.54 6.72
N LEU A 84 -7.64 -19.62 5.88
CA LEU A 84 -8.29 -18.37 6.27
C LEU A 84 -9.81 -18.53 6.50
N GLY A 85 -10.35 -19.73 6.30
CA GLY A 85 -11.77 -20.03 6.37
C GLY A 85 -12.51 -19.79 5.06
N LEU A 86 -13.84 -19.80 5.14
CA LEU A 86 -14.75 -19.62 4.00
C LEU A 86 -15.47 -18.27 4.10
N SER A 87 -15.67 -17.62 2.96
CA SER A 87 -16.57 -16.48 2.84
C SER A 87 -17.99 -16.87 3.20
N LEU A 88 -18.66 -16.07 4.00
CA LEU A 88 -20.06 -16.33 4.40
C LEU A 88 -21.01 -16.23 3.22
N ARG A 89 -20.71 -15.32 2.29
CA ARG A 89 -21.56 -15.03 1.15
C ARG A 89 -21.29 -15.95 -0.05
N SER A 90 -20.04 -16.09 -0.46
CA SER A 90 -19.67 -16.85 -1.66
C SER A 90 -19.42 -18.33 -1.37
N ARG A 91 -19.22 -18.70 -0.10
CA ARG A 91 -18.84 -20.06 0.34
C ARG A 91 -17.52 -20.57 -0.26
N ARG A 92 -16.74 -19.67 -0.86
CA ARG A 92 -15.41 -19.95 -1.41
C ARG A 92 -14.32 -19.78 -0.34
N PRO A 93 -13.21 -20.53 -0.44
CA PRO A 93 -12.03 -20.31 0.41
C PRO A 93 -11.54 -18.86 0.30
N ILE A 94 -11.37 -18.20 1.45
CA ILE A 94 -10.94 -16.78 1.50
C ILE A 94 -9.57 -16.59 0.87
N PHE A 95 -8.68 -17.56 1.07
CA PHE A 95 -7.36 -17.55 0.46
C PHE A 95 -7.44 -17.40 -1.06
N GLU A 96 -8.28 -18.19 -1.73
CA GLU A 96 -8.47 -18.12 -3.19
C GLU A 96 -9.02 -16.75 -3.62
N VAL A 97 -10.07 -16.28 -2.93
CA VAL A 97 -10.71 -14.99 -3.24
C VAL A 97 -9.72 -13.82 -3.13
N ILE A 98 -8.86 -13.83 -2.11
CA ILE A 98 -7.84 -12.80 -1.93
C ILE A 98 -6.76 -12.92 -3.02
N PHE A 99 -6.27 -14.14 -3.29
CA PHE A 99 -5.19 -14.33 -4.25
C PHE A 99 -5.60 -14.03 -5.70
N GLU A 100 -6.87 -14.18 -6.06
CA GLU A 100 -7.42 -13.71 -7.34
C GLU A 100 -7.35 -12.17 -7.47
N ARG A 101 -7.52 -11.44 -6.37
CA ARG A 101 -7.52 -9.97 -6.33
C ARG A 101 -6.13 -9.36 -6.11
N TYR A 102 -5.22 -10.12 -5.50
CA TYR A 102 -3.91 -9.64 -5.08
C TYR A 102 -3.04 -9.08 -6.21
N PRO A 103 -2.94 -9.72 -7.40
CA PRO A 103 -2.17 -9.18 -8.51
C PRO A 103 -2.62 -7.79 -8.94
N ALA A 104 -3.92 -7.50 -8.94
CA ALA A 104 -4.44 -6.19 -9.32
C ALA A 104 -3.95 -5.09 -8.36
N THR A 105 -3.94 -5.33 -7.05
CA THR A 105 -3.37 -4.40 -6.05
C THR A 105 -1.88 -4.18 -6.29
N ILE A 106 -1.11 -5.23 -6.57
CA ILE A 106 0.33 -5.12 -6.84
C ILE A 106 0.59 -4.32 -8.13
N TYR A 107 -0.13 -4.58 -9.21
CA TYR A 107 0.03 -3.83 -10.46
C TYR A 107 -0.29 -2.34 -10.26
N LEU A 108 -1.34 -2.02 -9.49
CA LEU A 108 -1.67 -0.65 -9.17
C LEU A 108 -0.57 0.02 -8.32
N ALA A 109 -0.05 -0.66 -7.32
CA ALA A 109 1.03 -0.15 -6.48
C ALA A 109 2.32 0.12 -7.28
N ILE A 110 2.69 -0.78 -8.19
CA ILE A 110 3.86 -0.61 -9.06
C ILE A 110 3.66 0.57 -10.01
N THR A 111 2.49 0.67 -10.67
CA THR A 111 2.22 1.78 -11.59
C THR A 111 2.16 3.13 -10.86
N ALA A 112 1.59 3.18 -9.67
CA ALA A 112 1.58 4.36 -8.82
C ALA A 112 3.00 4.77 -8.37
N LEU A 113 3.81 3.80 -7.96
CA LEU A 113 5.22 4.01 -7.58
C LEU A 113 6.02 4.60 -8.74
N LEU A 114 5.91 3.99 -9.93
CA LEU A 114 6.60 4.48 -11.12
C LEU A 114 6.13 5.89 -11.50
N THR A 115 4.82 6.14 -11.48
CA THR A 115 4.24 7.46 -11.75
C THR A 115 4.76 8.50 -10.77
N GLY A 116 4.77 8.20 -9.48
CA GLY A 116 5.29 9.10 -8.45
C GLY A 116 6.77 9.42 -8.62
N ILE A 117 7.60 8.43 -8.93
CA ILE A 117 9.03 8.59 -9.20
C ILE A 117 9.25 9.45 -10.48
N LEU A 118 8.50 9.17 -11.55
CA LEU A 118 8.58 9.90 -12.81
C LEU A 118 8.20 11.38 -12.66
N ILE A 119 7.30 11.71 -11.73
CA ILE A 119 6.94 13.09 -11.41
C ILE A 119 7.97 13.71 -10.47
N ALA A 120 8.35 13.04 -9.39
CA ALA A 120 9.15 13.62 -8.32
C ALA A 120 10.58 13.93 -8.72
N ILE A 121 11.23 13.02 -9.48
CA ILE A 121 12.64 13.21 -9.84
C ILE A 121 12.84 14.45 -10.70
N PRO A 122 12.12 14.64 -11.82
CA PRO A 122 12.27 15.85 -12.63
C PRO A 122 11.85 17.12 -11.86
N ALA A 123 10.74 17.07 -11.14
CA ALA A 123 10.22 18.22 -10.40
C ALA A 123 11.22 18.68 -9.32
N GLY A 124 11.77 17.75 -8.52
CA GLY A 124 12.77 18.05 -7.49
C GLY A 124 14.08 18.55 -8.07
N ALA A 125 14.55 17.94 -9.18
CA ALA A 125 15.77 18.36 -9.86
C ALA A 125 15.63 19.77 -10.47
N ILE A 126 14.50 20.08 -11.12
CA ILE A 126 14.22 21.41 -11.68
C ILE A 126 14.15 22.45 -10.55
N ALA A 127 13.44 22.13 -9.46
CA ALA A 127 13.32 23.01 -8.30
C ALA A 127 14.69 23.35 -7.67
N ALA A 128 15.56 22.34 -7.51
CA ALA A 128 16.90 22.55 -6.94
C ALA A 128 17.83 23.34 -7.85
N THR A 129 17.84 23.04 -9.16
CA THR A 129 18.74 23.72 -10.12
C THR A 129 18.29 25.12 -10.49
N ARG A 130 17.02 25.45 -10.26
CA ARG A 130 16.41 26.76 -10.49
C ARG A 130 15.89 27.38 -9.19
N GLN A 131 16.67 27.29 -8.14
CA GLN A 131 16.30 27.78 -6.82
C GLN A 131 15.84 29.24 -6.86
N ASN A 132 14.80 29.57 -6.11
CA ASN A 132 14.19 30.90 -6.00
C ASN A 132 13.65 31.47 -7.33
N THR A 133 13.35 30.63 -8.31
CA THR A 133 12.68 31.01 -9.55
C THR A 133 11.21 30.55 -9.53
N THR A 134 10.44 31.03 -10.53
CA THR A 134 9.06 30.58 -10.74
C THR A 134 8.93 29.05 -10.91
N ALA A 135 9.92 28.40 -11.50
CA ALA A 135 9.95 26.96 -11.67
C ALA A 135 10.09 26.21 -10.31
N ASP A 136 10.91 26.75 -9.40
CA ASP A 136 11.04 26.22 -8.04
C ASP A 136 9.72 26.40 -7.27
N TYR A 137 9.15 27.61 -7.29
CA TYR A 137 7.88 27.86 -6.61
C TYR A 137 6.72 27.05 -7.19
N ALA A 138 6.67 26.84 -8.49
CA ALA A 138 5.66 26.00 -9.13
C ALA A 138 5.78 24.53 -8.72
N ALA A 139 7.01 23.97 -8.70
CA ALA A 139 7.24 22.60 -8.27
C ALA A 139 6.92 22.40 -6.79
N MET A 140 7.28 23.37 -5.93
CA MET A 140 6.94 23.31 -4.50
C MET A 140 5.44 23.52 -4.24
N GLY A 141 4.81 24.43 -5.01
CA GLY A 141 3.35 24.62 -4.97
C GLY A 141 2.59 23.36 -5.36
N PHE A 142 3.02 22.70 -6.45
CA PHE A 142 2.47 21.40 -6.85
C PHE A 142 2.64 20.32 -5.76
N ALA A 143 3.83 20.25 -5.14
CA ALA A 143 4.08 19.32 -4.06
C ALA A 143 3.19 19.61 -2.83
N LEU A 144 3.01 20.87 -2.45
CA LEU A 144 2.12 21.25 -1.36
C LEU A 144 0.66 20.94 -1.68
N TRP A 145 0.23 21.24 -2.91
CA TRP A 145 -1.10 20.91 -3.38
C TRP A 145 -1.36 19.40 -3.34
N GLY A 146 -0.41 18.57 -3.81
CA GLY A 146 -0.54 17.11 -3.79
C GLY A 146 -0.65 16.52 -2.37
N ILE A 147 0.02 17.11 -1.37
CA ILE A 147 -0.12 16.68 0.04
C ILE A 147 -1.47 17.12 0.63
N ALA A 148 -1.97 18.29 0.25
CA ALA A 148 -3.18 18.86 0.81
C ALA A 148 -4.47 18.23 0.25
N MET A 149 -4.41 17.66 -0.97
CA MET A 149 -5.57 17.10 -1.64
C MET A 149 -5.90 15.68 -1.17
N PRO A 150 -7.14 15.44 -0.70
CA PRO A 150 -7.57 14.07 -0.41
C PRO A 150 -7.61 13.21 -1.69
N ASN A 151 -7.06 11.99 -1.62
CA ASN A 151 -6.99 11.08 -2.76
C ASN A 151 -8.34 10.83 -3.44
N PHE A 152 -9.42 10.67 -2.66
CA PHE A 152 -10.76 10.46 -3.22
C PHE A 152 -11.24 11.67 -4.01
N TRP A 153 -10.95 12.89 -3.54
CA TRP A 153 -11.35 14.12 -4.21
C TRP A 153 -10.60 14.28 -5.53
N LEU A 154 -9.27 14.08 -5.52
CA LEU A 154 -8.45 14.11 -6.72
C LEU A 154 -8.92 13.05 -7.74
N ALA A 155 -9.25 11.84 -7.27
CA ALA A 155 -9.78 10.76 -8.12
C ALA A 155 -11.07 11.19 -8.83
N LEU A 156 -12.03 11.75 -8.09
CA LEU A 156 -13.28 12.23 -8.67
C LEU A 156 -13.07 13.36 -9.69
N MET A 157 -12.18 14.32 -9.38
CA MET A 157 -11.87 15.42 -10.32
C MET A 157 -11.23 14.89 -11.61
N LEU A 158 -10.31 13.93 -11.52
CA LEU A 158 -9.70 13.32 -12.70
C LEU A 158 -10.70 12.52 -13.51
N ILE A 159 -11.62 11.78 -12.86
CA ILE A 159 -12.71 11.07 -13.56
C ILE A 159 -13.60 12.07 -14.31
N VAL A 160 -14.06 13.12 -13.64
CA VAL A 160 -14.91 14.14 -14.27
C VAL A 160 -14.21 14.75 -15.47
N PHE A 161 -12.97 15.17 -15.31
CA PHE A 161 -12.26 15.89 -16.38
C PHE A 161 -11.84 14.95 -17.53
N PHE A 162 -11.11 13.87 -17.24
CA PHE A 162 -10.53 13.02 -18.28
C PHE A 162 -11.48 11.96 -18.85
N SER A 163 -12.45 11.50 -18.04
CA SER A 163 -13.37 10.46 -18.51
C SER A 163 -14.69 11.04 -18.99
N LEU A 164 -15.33 11.96 -18.24
CA LEU A 164 -16.65 12.45 -18.58
C LEU A 164 -16.60 13.62 -19.57
N ILE A 165 -15.71 14.61 -19.37
CA ILE A 165 -15.65 15.81 -20.21
C ILE A 165 -14.86 15.52 -21.50
N LEU A 166 -13.62 14.97 -21.36
CA LEU A 166 -12.73 14.73 -22.50
C LEU A 166 -12.96 13.39 -23.20
N GLY A 167 -13.50 12.38 -22.48
CA GLY A 167 -13.69 11.02 -23.03
C GLY A 167 -12.40 10.29 -23.39
N TRP A 168 -11.26 10.68 -22.80
CA TRP A 168 -9.95 10.11 -23.17
C TRP A 168 -9.63 8.81 -22.46
N LEU A 169 -10.03 8.68 -21.20
CA LEU A 169 -9.69 7.57 -20.34
C LEU A 169 -10.95 6.97 -19.70
N PRO A 170 -10.97 5.66 -19.41
CA PRO A 170 -12.10 5.04 -18.73
C PRO A 170 -12.23 5.57 -17.29
N ALA A 171 -13.49 5.74 -16.84
CA ALA A 171 -13.78 6.21 -15.49
C ALA A 171 -13.53 5.14 -14.44
N ILE A 172 -13.89 3.90 -14.74
CA ILE A 172 -13.84 2.75 -13.83
C ILE A 172 -13.46 1.48 -14.60
N GLY A 173 -13.07 0.44 -13.87
CA GLY A 173 -12.80 -0.88 -14.43
C GLY A 173 -11.34 -1.30 -14.35
N TYR A 174 -11.05 -2.42 -14.98
CA TYR A 174 -9.73 -3.06 -14.95
C TYR A 174 -9.53 -3.88 -16.23
N ALA A 175 -8.33 -3.89 -16.75
CA ALA A 175 -7.87 -4.85 -17.75
C ALA A 175 -6.58 -5.51 -17.22
N SER A 176 -6.41 -6.81 -17.48
CA SER A 176 -5.19 -7.51 -17.07
C SER A 176 -4.00 -7.08 -17.95
N PRO A 177 -2.83 -6.71 -17.36
CA PRO A 177 -1.67 -6.35 -18.16
C PRO A 177 -1.10 -7.51 -18.99
N LEU A 178 -1.45 -8.75 -18.65
CA LEU A 178 -1.02 -9.96 -19.35
C LEU A 178 -1.89 -10.26 -20.58
N GLU A 179 -3.15 -9.82 -20.59
CA GLU A 179 -4.11 -10.07 -21.66
C GLU A 179 -4.29 -8.85 -22.57
N ASP A 180 -4.41 -7.66 -21.98
CA ASP A 180 -4.56 -6.38 -22.67
C ASP A 180 -3.69 -5.29 -22.03
N PRO A 181 -2.40 -5.20 -22.39
CA PRO A 181 -1.49 -4.19 -21.86
C PRO A 181 -1.93 -2.75 -22.11
N VAL A 182 -2.54 -2.48 -23.27
CA VAL A 182 -2.99 -1.13 -23.63
C VAL A 182 -4.24 -0.75 -22.83
N GLY A 183 -5.20 -1.65 -22.71
CA GLY A 183 -6.37 -1.49 -21.86
C GLY A 183 -5.95 -1.31 -20.39
N PHE A 184 -4.99 -2.10 -19.91
CA PHE A 184 -4.43 -1.94 -18.57
C PHE A 184 -3.90 -0.52 -18.34
N LEU A 185 -3.05 -0.01 -19.23
CA LEU A 185 -2.48 1.33 -19.09
C LEU A 185 -3.55 2.42 -19.08
N LYS A 186 -4.59 2.28 -19.91
CA LYS A 186 -5.73 3.22 -19.92
C LYS A 186 -6.48 3.22 -18.60
N HIS A 187 -6.80 2.05 -18.03
CA HIS A 187 -7.53 1.94 -16.76
C HIS A 187 -6.64 2.31 -15.56
N ALA A 188 -5.34 2.00 -15.60
CA ALA A 188 -4.40 2.29 -14.52
C ALA A 188 -3.97 3.77 -14.48
N CYS A 189 -4.09 4.52 -15.57
CA CYS A 189 -3.55 5.89 -15.69
C CYS A 189 -4.07 6.81 -14.59
N LEU A 190 -5.39 6.95 -14.44
CA LEU A 190 -5.98 7.85 -13.45
C LEU A 190 -5.71 7.40 -12.01
N PRO A 191 -5.95 6.13 -11.61
CA PRO A 191 -5.60 5.65 -10.28
C PRO A 191 -4.11 5.80 -9.96
N ALA A 192 -3.22 5.53 -10.94
CA ALA A 192 -1.78 5.67 -10.75
C ALA A 192 -1.36 7.14 -10.57
N ILE A 193 -2.00 8.08 -11.26
CA ILE A 193 -1.76 9.53 -11.04
C ILE A 193 -2.18 9.94 -9.63
N VAL A 194 -3.35 9.50 -9.15
CA VAL A 194 -3.84 9.82 -7.79
C VAL A 194 -2.84 9.34 -6.74
N MET A 195 -2.53 8.04 -6.75
CA MET A 195 -1.62 7.47 -5.76
C MET A 195 -0.17 7.93 -5.97
N GLY A 196 0.24 8.11 -7.22
CA GLY A 196 1.56 8.59 -7.59
C GLY A 196 1.79 10.04 -7.15
N THR A 197 0.78 10.89 -7.17
CA THR A 197 0.86 12.27 -6.66
C THR A 197 1.08 12.30 -5.16
N ASP A 198 0.40 11.45 -4.39
CA ASP A 198 0.61 11.32 -2.94
C ASP A 198 2.06 10.93 -2.60
N LEU A 199 2.67 10.07 -3.41
CA LEU A 199 4.09 9.72 -3.29
C LEU A 199 5.00 10.83 -3.81
N ALA A 200 4.67 11.42 -4.96
CA ALA A 200 5.53 12.41 -5.62
C ALA A 200 5.71 13.69 -4.79
N ALA A 201 4.69 14.10 -4.07
CA ALA A 201 4.68 15.36 -3.35
C ALA A 201 5.76 15.44 -2.24
N PRO A 202 5.86 14.52 -1.26
CA PRO A 202 6.95 14.52 -0.29
C PRO A 202 8.31 14.21 -0.95
N LEU A 203 8.34 13.32 -1.94
CA LEU A 203 9.58 12.92 -2.61
C LEU A 203 10.20 14.07 -3.40
N THR A 204 9.41 14.91 -4.08
CA THR A 204 9.87 16.11 -4.78
C THR A 204 10.59 17.07 -3.82
N ARG A 205 9.99 17.34 -2.66
CA ARG A 205 10.58 18.21 -1.63
C ARG A 205 11.89 17.64 -1.11
N TYR A 206 11.93 16.33 -0.89
CA TYR A 206 13.12 15.66 -0.41
C TYR A 206 14.25 15.69 -1.43
N ILE A 207 13.98 15.34 -2.70
CA ILE A 207 14.98 15.41 -3.79
C ILE A 207 15.51 16.82 -3.96
N ARG A 208 14.64 17.86 -3.87
CA ARG A 208 15.08 19.25 -3.92
C ARG A 208 16.08 19.57 -2.81
N ALA A 209 15.74 19.21 -1.56
CA ALA A 209 16.60 19.49 -0.42
C ALA A 209 17.97 18.79 -0.55
N GLU A 210 17.97 17.51 -0.85
CA GLU A 210 19.19 16.73 -1.06
C GLU A 210 20.04 17.26 -2.20
N MET A 211 19.41 17.62 -3.33
CA MET A 211 20.16 18.19 -4.46
C MET A 211 20.80 19.54 -4.13
N LEU A 212 20.12 20.40 -3.39
CA LEU A 212 20.70 21.68 -2.95
C LEU A 212 21.93 21.43 -2.07
N GLU A 213 21.89 20.46 -1.18
CA GLU A 213 23.03 20.06 -0.38
C GLU A 213 24.17 19.50 -1.24
N GLN A 214 23.86 18.58 -2.15
CA GLN A 214 24.87 17.97 -3.03
C GLN A 214 25.54 19.00 -3.96
N LEU A 215 24.82 19.99 -4.45
CA LEU A 215 25.35 21.04 -5.33
C LEU A 215 26.41 21.94 -4.65
N THR A 216 26.43 22.00 -3.31
CA THR A 216 27.43 22.75 -2.55
C THR A 216 28.72 21.97 -2.24
N GLN A 217 28.75 20.67 -2.48
CA GLN A 217 29.86 19.78 -2.13
C GLN A 217 31.11 20.00 -2.99
N ASP A 218 32.29 19.75 -2.43
CA ASP A 218 33.58 19.99 -3.09
C ASP A 218 33.79 19.15 -4.35
N TYR A 219 33.24 17.93 -4.41
CA TYR A 219 33.34 17.10 -5.63
C TYR A 219 32.56 17.73 -6.82
N VAL A 220 31.46 18.44 -6.53
CA VAL A 220 30.69 19.16 -7.56
C VAL A 220 31.47 20.40 -8.02
N ARG A 221 32.08 21.16 -7.09
CA ARG A 221 32.97 22.28 -7.43
C ARG A 221 34.14 21.82 -8.28
N THR A 222 34.73 20.67 -7.95
CA THR A 222 35.82 20.08 -8.75
C THR A 222 35.35 19.70 -10.15
N ALA A 223 34.12 19.16 -10.30
CA ALA A 223 33.56 18.84 -11.60
C ALA A 223 33.34 20.10 -12.46
N TRP A 224 32.90 21.21 -11.87
CA TRP A 224 32.81 22.51 -12.54
C TRP A 224 34.18 23.02 -12.93
N ALA A 225 35.18 22.96 -12.05
CA ALA A 225 36.55 23.42 -12.32
C ALA A 225 37.22 22.65 -13.46
N LYS A 226 36.84 21.37 -13.67
CA LYS A 226 37.30 20.57 -14.82
C LYS A 226 36.60 20.89 -16.15
N GLY A 227 35.70 21.88 -16.17
CA GLY A 227 34.98 22.29 -17.38
C GLY A 227 33.87 21.35 -17.84
N LEU A 228 33.37 20.49 -16.99
CA LEU A 228 32.27 19.60 -17.34
C LEU A 228 30.99 20.40 -17.63
N PRO A 229 30.18 20.00 -18.65
CA PRO A 229 28.94 20.68 -18.97
C PRO A 229 27.92 20.54 -17.83
N SER A 230 27.14 21.60 -17.60
CA SER A 230 26.15 21.71 -16.49
C SER A 230 25.25 20.50 -16.40
N ARG A 231 24.74 19.99 -17.53
CA ARG A 231 23.88 18.81 -17.57
C ARG A 231 24.56 17.56 -16.97
N MET A 232 25.84 17.38 -17.27
CA MET A 232 26.62 16.25 -16.75
C MET A 232 26.83 16.38 -15.24
N VAL A 233 27.20 17.58 -14.76
CA VAL A 233 27.39 17.84 -13.32
C VAL A 233 26.09 17.62 -12.56
N ILE A 234 24.98 18.16 -13.05
CA ILE A 234 23.66 18.02 -12.41
C ILE A 234 23.22 16.55 -12.39
N VAL A 235 23.17 15.87 -13.55
CA VAL A 235 22.57 14.53 -13.64
C VAL A 235 23.49 13.45 -13.07
N ARG A 236 24.80 13.49 -13.42
CA ARG A 236 25.72 12.39 -13.08
C ARG A 236 26.37 12.56 -11.70
N HIS A 237 26.52 13.78 -11.21
CA HIS A 237 27.18 14.04 -9.92
C HIS A 237 26.18 14.41 -8.83
N ALA A 238 25.36 15.44 -8.99
CA ALA A 238 24.45 15.89 -7.95
C ALA A 238 23.22 14.96 -7.81
N LEU A 239 22.43 14.77 -8.88
CA LEU A 239 21.19 13.99 -8.83
C LEU A 239 21.45 12.51 -8.44
N LYS A 240 22.46 11.87 -9.02
CA LYS A 240 22.79 10.49 -8.69
C LYS A 240 23.04 10.30 -7.19
N ASN A 241 23.76 11.20 -6.55
CA ASN A 241 24.05 11.11 -5.12
C ASN A 241 22.81 11.45 -4.27
N SER A 242 22.01 12.43 -4.68
CA SER A 242 20.74 12.76 -4.02
C SER A 242 19.73 11.60 -4.07
N LEU A 243 19.73 10.81 -5.16
CA LEU A 243 18.84 9.67 -5.29
C LEU A 243 19.19 8.52 -4.35
N ILE A 244 20.45 8.38 -3.89
CA ILE A 244 20.81 7.38 -2.88
C ILE A 244 20.01 7.61 -1.60
N ALA A 245 19.94 8.85 -1.12
CA ALA A 245 19.17 9.23 0.04
C ALA A 245 17.65 9.15 -0.26
N ALA A 246 17.20 9.49 -1.48
CA ALA A 246 15.80 9.44 -1.88
C ALA A 246 15.21 8.01 -1.90
N VAL A 247 16.03 6.98 -2.13
CA VAL A 247 15.58 5.55 -2.05
C VAL A 247 14.97 5.23 -0.68
N THR A 248 15.47 5.86 0.38
CA THR A 248 14.90 5.77 1.73
C THR A 248 13.44 6.19 1.77
N VAL A 249 13.18 7.39 1.25
CA VAL A 249 11.83 7.95 1.21
C VAL A 249 10.92 7.12 0.30
N ILE A 250 11.42 6.68 -0.86
CA ILE A 250 10.69 5.82 -1.79
C ILE A 250 10.28 4.52 -1.09
N GLY A 251 11.19 3.89 -0.36
CA GLY A 251 10.91 2.65 0.36
C GLY A 251 9.80 2.81 1.40
N LEU A 252 9.90 3.81 2.27
CA LEU A 252 8.88 4.11 3.27
C LEU A 252 7.51 4.41 2.63
N GLN A 253 7.50 5.14 1.52
CA GLN A 253 6.27 5.47 0.81
C GLN A 253 5.68 4.28 0.06
N THR A 254 6.49 3.33 -0.43
CA THR A 254 6.02 2.12 -1.10
C THR A 254 5.13 1.27 -0.18
N ALA A 255 5.51 1.13 1.08
CA ALA A 255 4.68 0.42 2.05
C ALA A 255 3.33 1.13 2.29
N ARG A 256 3.32 2.48 2.32
CA ARG A 256 2.09 3.28 2.47
C ARG A 256 1.15 3.17 1.27
N LEU A 257 1.67 3.02 0.05
CA LEU A 257 0.85 2.87 -1.16
C LEU A 257 -0.10 1.68 -1.07
N LEU A 258 0.34 0.56 -0.50
CA LEU A 258 -0.50 -0.64 -0.35
C LEU A 258 -1.64 -0.45 0.67
N GLY A 259 -1.38 0.25 1.78
CA GLY A 259 -2.43 0.59 2.74
C GLY A 259 -3.39 1.66 2.23
N GLY A 260 -2.89 2.60 1.42
CA GLY A 260 -3.67 3.72 0.85
C GLY A 260 -4.46 3.37 -0.41
N SER A 261 -4.24 2.20 -1.02
CA SER A 261 -4.90 1.80 -2.26
C SER A 261 -6.40 1.57 -2.12
N THR A 262 -6.88 1.22 -0.93
CA THR A 262 -8.28 0.82 -0.65
C THR A 262 -9.31 1.83 -1.16
N ILE A 263 -9.11 3.12 -0.89
CA ILE A 263 -10.03 4.19 -1.35
C ILE A 263 -9.98 4.32 -2.87
N VAL A 264 -8.78 4.31 -3.44
CA VAL A 264 -8.56 4.45 -4.89
C VAL A 264 -9.13 3.24 -5.63
N GLU A 265 -8.86 2.03 -5.14
CA GLU A 265 -9.44 0.79 -5.69
C GLU A 265 -10.98 0.83 -5.69
N THR A 266 -11.58 1.37 -4.62
CA THR A 266 -13.03 1.48 -4.51
C THR A 266 -13.59 2.50 -5.50
N VAL A 267 -13.02 3.71 -5.58
CA VAL A 267 -13.49 4.79 -6.46
C VAL A 267 -13.39 4.39 -7.94
N PHE A 268 -12.28 3.78 -8.34
CA PHE A 268 -12.06 3.36 -9.74
C PHE A 268 -12.62 1.95 -10.05
N SER A 269 -13.32 1.32 -9.11
CA SER A 269 -13.80 -0.06 -9.25
C SER A 269 -12.69 -1.06 -9.62
N TRP A 270 -11.48 -0.82 -9.15
CA TRP A 270 -10.32 -1.68 -9.35
C TRP A 270 -10.45 -2.96 -8.51
N PRO A 271 -10.27 -4.17 -9.09
CA PRO A 271 -10.54 -5.43 -8.39
C PRO A 271 -9.40 -5.85 -7.45
N GLY A 272 -9.00 -4.97 -6.53
CA GLY A 272 -7.93 -5.24 -5.58
C GLY A 272 -8.42 -5.76 -4.22
N VAL A 273 -7.44 -6.05 -3.33
CA VAL A 273 -7.70 -6.55 -1.96
C VAL A 273 -8.29 -5.47 -1.07
N GLY A 274 -7.91 -4.20 -1.28
CA GLY A 274 -8.49 -3.08 -0.53
C GLY A 274 -9.98 -2.91 -0.82
N ARG A 275 -10.39 -3.00 -2.08
CA ARG A 275 -11.81 -3.00 -2.45
C ARG A 275 -12.53 -4.24 -1.91
N LEU A 276 -11.91 -5.41 -1.95
CA LEU A 276 -12.47 -6.64 -1.36
C LEU A 276 -12.76 -6.46 0.14
N LEU A 277 -11.86 -5.80 0.87
CA LEU A 277 -12.06 -5.45 2.28
C LEU A 277 -13.32 -4.60 2.48
N ILE A 278 -13.49 -3.55 1.68
CA ILE A 278 -14.68 -2.67 1.74
C ILE A 278 -15.96 -3.43 1.38
N GLU A 279 -15.92 -4.24 0.33
CA GLU A 279 -17.04 -5.13 -0.06
C GLU A 279 -17.41 -6.09 1.09
N GLY A 280 -16.41 -6.66 1.78
CA GLY A 280 -16.58 -7.52 2.95
C GLY A 280 -17.25 -6.79 4.13
N ILE A 281 -16.86 -5.55 4.40
CA ILE A 281 -17.46 -4.72 5.46
C ILE A 281 -18.95 -4.46 5.17
N TYR A 282 -19.27 -4.00 3.95
CA TYR A 282 -20.66 -3.70 3.57
C TYR A 282 -21.55 -4.93 3.54
N SER A 283 -21.00 -6.08 3.13
CA SER A 283 -21.71 -7.36 3.09
C SER A 283 -21.69 -8.11 4.42
N ARG A 284 -21.07 -7.55 5.46
CA ARG A 284 -20.86 -8.18 6.78
C ARG A 284 -20.18 -9.57 6.71
N ASP A 285 -19.34 -9.77 5.69
CA ASP A 285 -18.55 -10.99 5.54
C ASP A 285 -17.26 -10.87 6.37
N TYR A 286 -17.40 -11.07 7.67
CA TYR A 286 -16.30 -10.88 8.64
C TYR A 286 -15.06 -11.75 8.37
N PRO A 287 -15.20 -13.00 7.92
CA PRO A 287 -14.03 -13.79 7.52
C PRO A 287 -13.25 -13.15 6.37
N ILE A 288 -13.92 -12.58 5.35
CA ILE A 288 -13.27 -11.79 4.28
C ILE A 288 -12.56 -10.58 4.85
N VAL A 289 -13.20 -9.84 5.77
CA VAL A 289 -12.60 -8.67 6.42
C VAL A 289 -11.32 -9.08 7.16
N GLN A 290 -11.39 -10.13 7.99
CA GLN A 290 -10.23 -10.63 8.74
C GLN A 290 -9.10 -11.07 7.81
N GLY A 291 -9.40 -11.88 6.80
CA GLY A 291 -8.42 -12.36 5.84
C GLY A 291 -7.77 -11.22 5.06
N SER A 292 -8.56 -10.25 4.58
CA SER A 292 -8.06 -9.10 3.82
C SER A 292 -7.16 -8.20 4.67
N VAL A 293 -7.57 -7.85 5.91
CA VAL A 293 -6.74 -7.04 6.82
C VAL A 293 -5.44 -7.74 7.15
N LEU A 294 -5.49 -9.06 7.42
CA LEU A 294 -4.29 -9.85 7.71
C LEU A 294 -3.32 -9.85 6.54
N VAL A 295 -3.82 -10.12 5.31
CA VAL A 295 -2.98 -10.15 4.10
C VAL A 295 -2.37 -8.78 3.81
N ILE A 296 -3.14 -7.70 3.91
CA ILE A 296 -2.64 -6.32 3.75
C ILE A 296 -1.53 -6.04 4.78
N ALA A 297 -1.75 -6.40 6.04
CA ALA A 297 -0.77 -6.15 7.10
C ALA A 297 0.51 -6.98 6.92
N VAL A 298 0.39 -8.26 6.56
CA VAL A 298 1.56 -9.12 6.25
C VAL A 298 2.32 -8.57 5.05
N THR A 299 1.62 -8.12 4.02
CA THR A 299 2.22 -7.50 2.83
C THR A 299 2.98 -6.22 3.20
N TYR A 300 2.37 -5.36 4.02
CA TYR A 300 3.01 -4.14 4.52
C TYR A 300 4.32 -4.45 5.27
N VAL A 301 4.27 -5.41 6.18
CA VAL A 301 5.44 -5.87 6.95
C VAL A 301 6.52 -6.44 6.04
N PHE A 302 6.13 -7.26 5.05
CA PHE A 302 7.06 -7.85 4.10
C PHE A 302 7.74 -6.80 3.20
N ILE A 303 6.99 -5.81 2.73
CA ILE A 303 7.57 -4.73 1.93
C ILE A 303 8.53 -3.87 2.76
N ASN A 304 8.20 -3.55 4.01
CA ASN A 304 9.13 -2.87 4.89
C ASN A 304 10.44 -3.66 5.07
N LEU A 305 10.34 -4.99 5.22
CA LEU A 305 11.53 -5.85 5.27
C LEU A 305 12.36 -5.77 3.98
N LEU A 306 11.71 -5.83 2.81
CA LEU A 306 12.41 -5.69 1.52
C LEU A 306 13.09 -4.34 1.39
N VAL A 307 12.43 -3.28 1.84
CA VAL A 307 12.99 -1.91 1.87
C VAL A 307 14.20 -1.84 2.80
N ASP A 308 14.14 -2.40 3.99
CA ASP A 308 15.27 -2.44 4.93
C ASP A 308 16.48 -3.21 4.36
N ILE A 309 16.22 -4.31 3.64
CA ILE A 309 17.27 -5.07 2.96
C ILE A 309 17.88 -4.26 1.81
N ALA A 310 17.04 -3.58 1.01
CA ALA A 310 17.49 -2.73 -0.08
C ALA A 310 18.37 -1.56 0.43
N TYR A 311 18.03 -0.97 1.57
CA TYR A 311 18.85 0.05 2.23
C TYR A 311 20.24 -0.45 2.53
N LYS A 312 20.34 -1.59 3.19
CA LYS A 312 21.63 -2.14 3.57
C LYS A 312 22.51 -2.48 2.37
N TRP A 313 21.86 -2.83 1.24
CA TRP A 313 22.58 -3.10 0.00
C TRP A 313 23.08 -1.83 -0.69
N LEU A 314 22.31 -0.73 -0.59
CA LEU A 314 22.63 0.55 -1.23
C LEU A 314 23.63 1.40 -0.42
N ASP A 315 23.52 1.37 0.90
CA ASP A 315 24.44 2.07 1.80
C ASP A 315 24.99 1.14 2.90
N PRO A 316 26.12 0.49 2.65
CA PRO A 316 26.77 -0.37 3.65
C PRO A 316 27.35 0.37 4.85
N ARG A 317 27.37 1.74 4.84
CA ARG A 317 27.92 2.57 5.91
C ARG A 317 26.93 2.76 7.06
N ILE A 318 25.65 2.48 6.86
CA ILE A 318 24.63 2.58 7.92
C ILE A 318 24.93 1.50 8.97
N LYS A 319 25.56 1.91 10.08
CA LYS A 319 25.62 1.14 11.32
C LYS A 319 24.24 1.32 11.98
N LEU A 320 23.44 0.29 11.93
CA LEU A 320 22.21 0.23 12.73
C LEU A 320 22.61 -0.25 14.12
N GLU A 321 22.47 0.62 15.10
CA GLU A 321 22.54 0.28 16.52
C GLU A 321 21.40 -0.66 16.91
#